data_a3fc9369f4e46859c529f74201429607
#
_entry.id   a3fc9369f4e46859c529f74201429607
#
_cell.length_a   1.000
_cell.length_b   1.000
_cell.length_c   1.000
_cell.angle_alpha   90.00
_cell.angle_beta   90.00
_cell.angle_gamma   90.00
#
_symmetry.space_group_name_H-M   'P 1'
#
loop_
_entity.id
_entity.type
_entity.pdbx_description
1 polymer ?
#
loop_
_entity_poly.entity_id
_entity_poly.type
_entity_poly.pdbx_seq_one_letter_code
_entity_poly.pdbx_strand_id
1 'polypeptide(L)'
;INPNLVIETILKQPEVTVVTPQVNSNVFYNNGKSQISGIAVGIKPDEANLMYNIKSFMVEGNFELLKSNPNGIVIGSGIAAKMNLAVNDNLSLTSSKGINRTFKVIGIFKTNNSNTDKTKSYINISASQQLLKEGTSYITDINVNITDPENAEAVAQKLEALCGYKAEGWKQANETLMAANKMRKMIITFVSLTILLVAGFGI
;
A
#
# COMPACT_ATOMS: atom_id res chain seq x y z
N ILE A 1 -23.48 4.27 -0.16
CA ILE A 1 -23.46 3.15 0.81
C ILE A 1 -22.54 3.54 1.95
N ASN A 2 -22.90 3.19 3.20
CA ASN A 2 -22.09 3.51 4.37
C ASN A 2 -20.91 2.50 4.47
N PRO A 3 -19.67 2.92 4.30
CA PRO A 3 -18.51 2.02 4.35
C PRO A 3 -18.34 1.30 5.69
N ASN A 4 -18.83 1.89 6.78
CA ASN A 4 -18.76 1.26 8.10
C ASN A 4 -19.59 -0.03 8.15
N LEU A 5 -20.76 -0.08 7.50
CA LEU A 5 -21.58 -1.29 7.43
C LEU A 5 -20.87 -2.41 6.64
N VAL A 6 -20.15 -2.04 5.59
CA VAL A 6 -19.35 -2.99 4.80
C VAL A 6 -18.22 -3.56 5.67
N ILE A 7 -17.49 -2.70 6.39
CA ILE A 7 -16.41 -3.11 7.29
C ILE A 7 -16.93 -4.04 8.39
N GLU A 8 -18.06 -3.69 9.03
CA GLU A 8 -18.69 -4.55 10.03
C GLU A 8 -19.11 -5.91 9.47
N THR A 9 -19.64 -5.96 8.25
CA THR A 9 -20.02 -7.21 7.58
C THR A 9 -18.80 -8.09 7.30
N ILE A 10 -17.70 -7.48 6.87
CA ILE A 10 -16.43 -8.18 6.62
C ILE A 10 -15.85 -8.72 7.95
N LEU A 11 -15.83 -7.92 9.01
CA LEU A 11 -15.29 -8.31 10.32
C LEU A 11 -16.05 -9.47 10.99
N LYS A 12 -17.31 -9.70 10.59
CA LYS A 12 -18.09 -10.86 11.10
C LYS A 12 -17.69 -12.20 10.49
N GLN A 13 -16.84 -12.19 9.45
CA GLN A 13 -16.41 -13.43 8.81
C GLN A 13 -15.28 -14.08 9.63
N PRO A 14 -15.39 -15.38 9.95
CA PRO A 14 -14.43 -16.06 10.83
C PRO A 14 -13.00 -16.15 10.25
N GLU A 15 -12.89 -16.06 8.93
CA GLU A 15 -11.59 -16.10 8.25
C GLU A 15 -10.82 -14.77 8.33
N VAL A 16 -11.52 -13.67 8.67
CA VAL A 16 -10.97 -12.31 8.65
C VAL A 16 -10.31 -11.97 9.99
N THR A 17 -9.08 -11.48 9.94
CA THR A 17 -8.30 -11.11 11.14
C THR A 17 -8.18 -9.60 11.31
N VAL A 18 -7.96 -8.85 10.24
CA VAL A 18 -7.82 -7.39 10.27
C VAL A 18 -8.50 -6.79 9.06
N VAL A 19 -9.21 -5.68 9.26
CA VAL A 19 -9.80 -4.88 8.19
C VAL A 19 -9.35 -3.43 8.37
N THR A 20 -8.85 -2.80 7.31
CA THR A 20 -8.50 -1.38 7.34
C THR A 20 -8.98 -0.65 6.10
N PRO A 21 -9.78 0.43 6.25
CA PRO A 21 -10.11 1.31 5.16
C PRO A 21 -8.94 2.20 4.82
N GLN A 22 -8.81 2.55 3.55
CA GLN A 22 -7.82 3.53 3.10
C GLN A 22 -8.37 4.43 2.00
N VAL A 23 -7.73 5.58 1.84
CA VAL A 23 -7.99 6.53 0.76
C VAL A 23 -6.71 6.76 -0.02
N ASN A 24 -6.64 6.20 -1.23
CA ASN A 24 -5.51 6.39 -2.14
C ASN A 24 -5.69 7.69 -2.93
N SER A 25 -4.76 8.61 -2.77
CA SER A 25 -4.72 9.87 -3.51
C SER A 25 -3.50 9.92 -4.41
N ASN A 26 -3.71 10.00 -5.72
CA ASN A 26 -2.63 10.33 -6.64
C ASN A 26 -2.23 11.79 -6.41
N VAL A 27 -0.96 12.01 -6.14
CA VAL A 27 -0.43 13.33 -5.79
C VAL A 27 0.87 13.63 -6.53
N PHE A 28 1.14 14.92 -6.64
CA PHE A 28 2.47 15.42 -6.91
C PHE A 28 3.08 15.93 -5.61
N TYR A 29 4.24 15.39 -5.25
CA TYR A 29 5.08 15.89 -4.17
C TYR A 29 5.89 17.07 -4.69
N ASN A 30 5.83 18.21 -4.00
CA ASN A 30 6.52 19.44 -4.38
C ASN A 30 7.41 19.92 -3.23
N ASN A 31 8.67 20.17 -3.51
CA ASN A 31 9.64 20.78 -2.59
C ASN A 31 10.31 22.01 -3.24
N GLY A 32 9.51 22.88 -3.87
CA GLY A 32 9.99 24.11 -4.53
C GLY A 32 10.92 23.89 -5.72
N LYS A 33 11.91 23.00 -5.59
CA LYS A 33 12.92 22.70 -6.62
C LYS A 33 12.65 21.41 -7.40
N SER A 34 11.88 20.51 -6.83
CA SER A 34 11.62 19.17 -7.37
C SER A 34 10.16 18.83 -7.27
N GLN A 35 9.65 18.18 -8.31
CA GLN A 35 8.31 17.61 -8.36
C GLN A 35 8.40 16.15 -8.76
N ILE A 36 7.72 15.28 -8.01
CA ILE A 36 7.60 13.86 -8.35
C ILE A 36 6.16 13.39 -8.17
N SER A 37 5.70 12.48 -9.00
CA SER A 37 4.39 11.84 -8.85
C SER A 37 4.47 10.67 -7.87
N GLY A 38 3.37 10.44 -7.15
CA GLY A 38 3.23 9.28 -6.30
C GLY A 38 1.82 9.15 -5.70
N ILE A 39 1.71 8.37 -4.65
CA ILE A 39 0.45 8.03 -4.00
C ILE A 39 0.55 8.37 -2.51
N ALA A 40 -0.28 9.28 -2.05
CA ALA A 40 -0.50 9.50 -0.63
C ALA A 40 -1.63 8.58 -0.16
N VAL A 41 -1.31 7.65 0.71
CA VAL A 41 -2.24 6.69 1.28
C VAL A 41 -2.76 7.22 2.60
N GLY A 42 -4.03 7.61 2.63
CA GLY A 42 -4.74 8.02 3.83
C GLY A 42 -5.16 6.79 4.63
N ILE A 43 -4.68 6.70 5.86
CA ILE A 43 -4.85 5.54 6.72
C ILE A 43 -5.35 5.95 8.12
N LYS A 44 -5.90 4.99 8.83
CA LYS A 44 -6.03 5.01 10.28
C LYS A 44 -4.78 4.33 10.88
N PRO A 45 -3.91 5.06 11.60
CA PRO A 45 -2.56 4.57 11.92
C PRO A 45 -2.53 3.24 12.68
N ASP A 46 -3.45 3.03 13.64
CA ASP A 46 -3.49 1.80 14.42
C ASP A 46 -3.85 0.59 13.56
N GLU A 47 -4.94 0.69 12.80
CA GLU A 47 -5.41 -0.36 11.92
C GLU A 47 -4.38 -0.69 10.83
N ALA A 48 -3.79 0.35 10.23
CA ALA A 48 -2.77 0.19 9.19
C ALA A 48 -1.49 -0.47 9.75
N ASN A 49 -1.10 -0.17 10.99
CA ASN A 49 0.05 -0.83 11.58
C ASN A 49 -0.22 -2.31 11.88
N LEU A 50 -1.43 -2.66 12.32
CA LEU A 50 -1.83 -4.07 12.49
C LEU A 50 -1.82 -4.82 11.14
N MET A 51 -2.23 -4.16 10.06
CA MET A 51 -2.28 -4.74 8.72
C MET A 51 -0.90 -4.89 8.09
N TYR A 52 -0.07 -3.85 8.11
CA TYR A 52 1.16 -3.75 7.31
C TYR A 52 2.44 -3.73 8.12
N ASN A 53 2.35 -3.67 9.46
CA ASN A 53 3.50 -3.53 10.37
C ASN A 53 4.44 -2.37 9.95
N ILE A 54 3.88 -1.22 9.59
CA ILE A 54 4.62 -0.08 9.03
C ILE A 54 5.72 0.39 9.98
N LYS A 55 5.50 0.30 11.29
CA LYS A 55 6.49 0.67 12.31
C LYS A 55 7.81 -0.06 12.16
N SER A 56 7.79 -1.33 11.75
CA SER A 56 9.02 -2.13 11.57
C SER A 56 9.87 -1.65 10.38
N PHE A 57 9.30 -0.89 9.47
CA PHE A 57 9.98 -0.34 8.30
C PHE A 57 10.48 1.09 8.50
N MET A 58 10.21 1.70 9.65
CA MET A 58 10.68 3.06 9.94
C MET A 58 12.20 3.10 10.08
N VAL A 59 12.84 4.02 9.35
CA VAL A 59 14.29 4.28 9.44
C VAL A 59 14.60 5.58 10.17
N GLU A 60 13.68 6.55 10.12
CA GLU A 60 13.78 7.83 10.85
C GLU A 60 12.39 8.29 11.30
N GLY A 61 12.32 9.01 12.41
CA GLY A 61 11.09 9.58 12.96
C GLY A 61 10.19 8.55 13.65
N ASN A 62 8.89 8.88 13.76
CA ASN A 62 7.94 8.05 14.48
C ASN A 62 6.57 8.02 13.79
N PHE A 63 6.14 6.82 13.39
CA PHE A 63 4.84 6.57 12.76
C PHE A 63 3.65 6.93 13.66
N GLU A 64 3.76 6.75 14.97
CA GLU A 64 2.70 7.04 15.93
C GLU A 64 2.27 8.52 15.93
N LEU A 65 3.15 9.42 15.52
CA LEU A 65 2.85 10.85 15.42
C LEU A 65 1.74 11.16 14.40
N LEU A 66 1.43 10.24 13.47
CA LEU A 66 0.27 10.39 12.58
C LEU A 66 -1.07 10.45 13.34
N LYS A 67 -1.17 9.83 14.52
CA LYS A 67 -2.39 9.84 15.34
C LYS A 67 -2.72 11.25 15.86
N SER A 68 -1.69 11.96 16.29
CA SER A 68 -1.83 13.27 16.94
C SER A 68 -1.55 14.44 16.00
N ASN A 69 -0.98 14.18 14.80
CA ASN A 69 -0.62 15.22 13.83
C ASN A 69 -1.38 15.05 12.51
N PRO A 70 -2.53 15.75 12.32
CA PRO A 70 -3.31 15.68 11.09
C PRO A 70 -2.56 16.16 9.84
N ASN A 71 -1.53 16.97 10.01
CA ASN A 71 -0.65 17.47 8.94
C ASN A 71 0.70 16.73 8.89
N GLY A 72 0.81 15.59 9.57
CA GLY A 72 1.97 14.72 9.49
C GLY A 72 1.95 13.87 8.21
N ILE A 73 3.14 13.61 7.68
CA ILE A 73 3.34 12.67 6.59
C ILE A 73 4.55 11.77 6.88
N VAL A 74 4.39 10.49 6.58
CA VAL A 74 5.48 9.52 6.59
C VAL A 74 5.79 9.16 5.15
N ILE A 75 7.02 9.41 4.70
CA ILE A 75 7.42 9.26 3.29
C ILE A 75 8.36 8.07 3.10
N GLY A 76 8.35 7.48 1.91
CA GLY A 76 9.32 6.45 1.56
C GLY A 76 10.74 7.02 1.41
N SER A 77 11.75 6.22 1.74
CA SER A 77 13.17 6.63 1.68
C SER A 77 13.60 7.08 0.28
N GLY A 78 12.99 6.54 -0.76
CA GLY A 78 13.25 6.95 -2.14
C GLY A 78 12.69 8.34 -2.46
N ILE A 79 11.54 8.74 -1.87
CA ILE A 79 11.01 10.11 -1.96
C ILE A 79 11.95 11.06 -1.20
N ALA A 80 12.32 10.71 0.04
CA ALA A 80 13.21 11.49 0.88
C ALA A 80 14.54 11.78 0.16
N ALA A 81 15.18 10.74 -0.36
CA ALA A 81 16.46 10.88 -1.10
C ALA A 81 16.32 11.73 -2.36
N LYS A 82 15.28 11.50 -3.18
CA LYS A 82 15.10 12.21 -4.45
C LYS A 82 14.78 13.69 -4.27
N MET A 83 14.10 14.04 -3.18
CA MET A 83 13.68 15.41 -2.87
C MET A 83 14.57 16.10 -1.82
N ASN A 84 15.59 15.40 -1.33
CA ASN A 84 16.50 15.87 -0.26
C ASN A 84 15.71 16.36 0.97
N LEU A 85 14.84 15.48 1.50
CA LEU A 85 13.97 15.75 2.64
C LEU A 85 14.44 14.95 3.86
N ALA A 86 14.42 15.61 5.01
CA ALA A 86 14.64 15.03 6.32
C ALA A 86 13.37 15.10 7.17
N VAL A 87 13.37 14.41 8.31
CA VAL A 87 12.31 14.55 9.31
C VAL A 87 12.27 16.00 9.80
N ASN A 88 11.07 16.54 9.95
CA ASN A 88 10.69 17.92 10.25
C ASN A 88 10.64 18.88 9.05
N ASP A 89 11.07 18.50 7.87
CA ASP A 89 10.90 19.32 6.67
C ASP A 89 9.43 19.42 6.24
N ASN A 90 9.12 20.44 5.46
CA ASN A 90 7.80 20.63 4.87
C ASN A 90 7.76 20.07 3.44
N LEU A 91 6.68 19.37 3.14
CA LEU A 91 6.42 18.80 1.83
C LEU A 91 5.01 19.18 1.37
N SER A 92 4.91 19.83 0.21
CA SER A 92 3.61 20.16 -0.38
C SER A 92 3.12 19.04 -1.28
N LEU A 93 1.86 18.64 -1.11
CA LEU A 93 1.17 17.67 -1.93
C LEU A 93 0.10 18.37 -2.76
N THR A 94 0.12 18.16 -4.06
CA THR A 94 -0.95 18.60 -4.97
C THR A 94 -1.69 17.38 -5.47
N SER A 95 -2.99 17.29 -5.17
CA SER A 95 -3.83 16.17 -5.59
C SER A 95 -4.30 16.31 -7.04
N SER A 96 -4.84 15.23 -7.60
CA SER A 96 -5.50 15.22 -8.92
C SER A 96 -6.71 16.16 -9.01
N LYS A 97 -7.29 16.56 -7.87
CA LYS A 97 -8.38 17.58 -7.79
C LYS A 97 -7.85 19.02 -7.71
N GLY A 98 -6.53 19.22 -7.85
CA GLY A 98 -5.91 20.55 -7.78
C GLY A 98 -5.79 21.14 -6.36
N ILE A 99 -6.07 20.35 -5.31
CA ILE A 99 -5.85 20.80 -3.93
C ILE A 99 -4.38 20.71 -3.60
N ASN A 100 -3.83 21.81 -3.11
CA ASN A 100 -2.49 21.89 -2.57
C ASN A 100 -2.54 21.97 -1.05
N ARG A 101 -1.75 21.11 -0.37
CA ARG A 101 -1.64 21.10 1.08
C ARG A 101 -0.23 20.77 1.50
N THR A 102 0.27 21.50 2.49
CA THR A 102 1.60 21.28 3.06
C THR A 102 1.52 20.36 4.27
N PHE A 103 2.40 19.37 4.29
CA PHE A 103 2.57 18.41 5.38
C PHE A 103 3.95 18.51 5.97
N LYS A 104 4.08 18.18 7.25
CA LYS A 104 5.34 18.05 7.93
C LYS A 104 5.81 16.60 7.87
N VAL A 105 7.02 16.34 7.40
CA VAL A 105 7.62 15.00 7.41
C VAL A 105 7.89 14.60 8.86
N ILE A 106 7.17 13.58 9.34
CA ILE A 106 7.30 13.08 10.72
C ILE A 106 8.01 11.74 10.79
N GLY A 107 8.30 11.15 9.65
CA GLY A 107 9.07 9.92 9.58
C GLY A 107 9.35 9.50 8.13
N ILE A 108 10.37 8.64 8.02
CA ILE A 108 10.82 8.04 6.77
C ILE A 108 10.80 6.53 6.94
N PHE A 109 10.19 5.81 6.00
CA PHE A 109 10.20 4.36 5.98
C PHE A 109 11.00 3.81 4.81
N LYS A 110 11.50 2.58 4.95
CA LYS A 110 12.19 1.83 3.90
C LYS A 110 11.74 0.39 3.91
N THR A 111 11.17 -0.05 2.79
CA THR A 111 10.76 -1.44 2.57
C THR A 111 11.79 -2.18 1.72
N ASN A 112 11.54 -3.47 1.44
CA ASN A 112 12.33 -4.22 0.47
C ASN A 112 11.86 -3.97 -0.98
N ASN A 113 10.90 -3.06 -1.20
CA ASN A 113 10.33 -2.71 -2.49
C ASN A 113 10.68 -1.27 -2.87
N SER A 114 11.70 -1.11 -3.71
CA SER A 114 12.18 0.20 -4.17
C SER A 114 11.10 1.04 -4.86
N ASN A 115 10.12 0.43 -5.51
CA ASN A 115 9.02 1.17 -6.14
C ASN A 115 8.11 1.79 -5.07
N THR A 116 7.75 1.03 -4.03
CA THR A 116 7.01 1.53 -2.87
C THR A 116 7.73 2.68 -2.21
N ASP A 117 9.03 2.56 -1.97
CA ASP A 117 9.84 3.58 -1.31
C ASP A 117 9.96 4.88 -2.12
N LYS A 118 9.85 4.80 -3.46
CA LYS A 118 9.95 5.95 -4.37
C LYS A 118 8.61 6.63 -4.66
N THR A 119 7.49 5.99 -4.36
CA THR A 119 6.16 6.46 -4.80
C THR A 119 5.15 6.63 -3.69
N LYS A 120 5.29 5.92 -2.56
CA LYS A 120 4.26 5.93 -1.51
C LYS A 120 4.62 6.81 -0.32
N SER A 121 3.59 7.44 0.23
CA SER A 121 3.59 8.08 1.53
C SER A 121 2.33 7.74 2.31
N TYR A 122 2.39 7.87 3.63
CA TYR A 122 1.26 7.67 4.51
C TYR A 122 0.87 8.97 5.20
N ILE A 123 -0.42 9.29 5.19
CA ILE A 123 -1.03 10.44 5.86
C ILE A 123 -2.26 9.97 6.63
N ASN A 124 -2.81 10.84 7.48
CA ASN A 124 -4.08 10.54 8.12
C ASN A 124 -5.21 10.45 7.07
N ILE A 125 -6.15 9.51 7.25
CA ILE A 125 -7.25 9.28 6.31
C ILE A 125 -8.08 10.54 6.06
N SER A 126 -8.32 11.36 7.09
CA SER A 126 -9.04 12.62 6.95
C SER A 126 -8.30 13.64 6.08
N ALA A 127 -6.98 13.66 6.14
CA ALA A 127 -6.16 14.52 5.30
C ALA A 127 -6.24 14.11 3.82
N SER A 128 -6.27 12.80 3.53
CA SER A 128 -6.43 12.29 2.17
C SER A 128 -7.84 12.58 1.61
N GLN A 129 -8.88 12.44 2.43
CA GLN A 129 -10.25 12.81 2.06
C GLN A 129 -10.34 14.30 1.68
N GLN A 130 -9.71 15.19 2.46
CA GLN A 130 -9.65 16.62 2.17
C GLN A 130 -8.88 16.93 0.87
N LEU A 131 -7.77 16.23 0.61
CA LEU A 131 -7.03 16.37 -0.65
C LEU A 131 -7.86 16.03 -1.88
N LEU A 132 -8.83 15.12 -1.74
CA LEU A 132 -9.74 14.72 -2.81
C LEU A 132 -11.04 15.52 -2.86
N LYS A 133 -11.28 16.46 -1.91
CA LYS A 133 -12.54 17.16 -1.70
C LYS A 133 -13.71 16.24 -1.42
N GLU A 134 -13.47 15.16 -0.70
CA GLU A 134 -14.47 14.15 -0.38
C GLU A 134 -14.89 14.21 1.10
N GLY A 135 -16.05 13.65 1.39
CA GLY A 135 -16.59 13.59 2.75
C GLY A 135 -15.86 12.57 3.63
N THR A 136 -16.12 12.62 4.94
CA THR A 136 -15.47 11.76 5.95
C THR A 136 -15.79 10.27 5.82
N SER A 137 -16.85 9.93 5.08
CA SER A 137 -17.22 8.54 4.77
C SER A 137 -16.58 8.00 3.48
N TYR A 138 -15.84 8.83 2.76
CA TYR A 138 -15.22 8.41 1.51
C TYR A 138 -14.01 7.50 1.77
N ILE A 139 -13.99 6.35 1.12
CA ILE A 139 -12.85 5.42 1.09
C ILE A 139 -12.67 4.94 -0.36
N THR A 140 -11.44 4.63 -0.74
CA THR A 140 -11.15 4.04 -2.05
C THR A 140 -11.07 2.52 -1.98
N ASP A 141 -10.50 2.00 -0.90
CA ASP A 141 -10.23 0.58 -0.73
C ASP A 141 -10.46 0.14 0.71
N ILE A 142 -10.85 -1.11 0.86
CA ILE A 142 -10.86 -1.84 2.14
C ILE A 142 -9.88 -3.00 2.01
N ASN A 143 -8.82 -2.96 2.79
CA ASN A 143 -7.87 -4.06 2.84
C ASN A 143 -8.25 -5.04 3.96
N VAL A 144 -8.17 -6.32 3.64
CA VAL A 144 -8.59 -7.40 4.51
C VAL A 144 -7.44 -8.38 4.68
N ASN A 145 -7.07 -8.65 5.92
CA ASN A 145 -6.16 -9.75 6.26
C ASN A 145 -6.98 -10.97 6.70
N ILE A 146 -6.55 -12.13 6.26
CA ILE A 146 -7.21 -13.40 6.57
C ILE A 146 -6.24 -14.38 7.21
N THR A 147 -6.78 -15.37 7.92
CA THR A 147 -5.99 -16.36 8.65
C THR A 147 -5.13 -17.22 7.73
N ASP A 148 -5.69 -17.62 6.58
CA ASP A 148 -4.99 -18.47 5.59
C ASP A 148 -4.89 -17.75 4.23
N PRO A 149 -3.72 -17.17 3.88
CA PRO A 149 -3.51 -16.46 2.62
C PRO A 149 -3.72 -17.30 1.36
N GLU A 150 -3.59 -18.64 1.44
CA GLU A 150 -3.81 -19.51 0.28
C GLU A 150 -5.28 -19.56 -0.13
N ASN A 151 -6.22 -19.31 0.78
CA ASN A 151 -7.65 -19.24 0.52
C ASN A 151 -8.14 -17.83 0.13
N ALA A 152 -7.23 -16.88 -0.15
CA ALA A 152 -7.58 -15.49 -0.40
C ALA A 152 -8.59 -15.31 -1.55
N GLU A 153 -8.47 -16.08 -2.64
CA GLU A 153 -9.38 -15.99 -3.78
C GLU A 153 -10.80 -16.47 -3.43
N ALA A 154 -10.93 -17.55 -2.67
CA ALA A 154 -12.23 -18.07 -2.24
C ALA A 154 -12.91 -17.09 -1.25
N VAL A 155 -12.14 -16.52 -0.32
CA VAL A 155 -12.63 -15.51 0.63
C VAL A 155 -13.01 -14.24 -0.12
N ALA A 156 -12.24 -13.80 -1.12
CA ALA A 156 -12.55 -12.63 -1.93
C ALA A 156 -13.91 -12.80 -2.65
N GLN A 157 -14.14 -13.94 -3.30
CA GLN A 157 -15.44 -14.24 -3.95
C GLN A 157 -16.60 -14.23 -2.95
N LYS A 158 -16.40 -14.78 -1.76
CA LYS A 158 -17.39 -14.76 -0.68
C LYS A 158 -17.70 -13.31 -0.23
N LEU A 159 -16.68 -12.49 -0.03
CA LEU A 159 -16.84 -11.09 0.38
C LEU A 159 -17.50 -10.26 -0.74
N GLU A 160 -17.17 -10.50 -2.01
CA GLU A 160 -17.82 -9.86 -3.15
C GLU A 160 -19.31 -10.15 -3.17
N ALA A 161 -19.70 -11.42 -3.00
CA ALA A 161 -21.11 -11.83 -2.95
C ALA A 161 -21.87 -11.20 -1.75
N LEU A 162 -21.20 -11.04 -0.60
CA LEU A 162 -21.81 -10.48 0.61
C LEU A 162 -21.94 -8.95 0.57
N CYS A 163 -20.94 -8.27 0.02
CA CYS A 163 -20.85 -6.81 0.08
C CYS A 163 -21.30 -6.13 -1.22
N GLY A 164 -21.35 -6.84 -2.33
CA GLY A 164 -21.68 -6.30 -3.65
C GLY A 164 -20.59 -5.41 -4.25
N TYR A 165 -19.37 -5.48 -3.74
CA TYR A 165 -18.19 -4.77 -4.24
C TYR A 165 -17.18 -5.76 -4.76
N LYS A 166 -16.45 -5.38 -5.81
CA LYS A 166 -15.36 -6.18 -6.34
C LYS A 166 -14.34 -6.46 -5.24
N ALA A 167 -14.01 -7.72 -5.04
CA ALA A 167 -12.97 -8.17 -4.14
C ALA A 167 -11.96 -9.04 -4.88
N GLU A 168 -10.68 -8.81 -4.63
CA GLU A 168 -9.58 -9.52 -5.30
C GLU A 168 -8.67 -10.14 -4.24
N GLY A 169 -8.32 -11.42 -4.42
CA GLY A 169 -7.28 -12.06 -3.65
C GLY A 169 -5.89 -11.54 -4.05
N TRP A 170 -4.90 -11.73 -3.17
CA TRP A 170 -3.55 -11.22 -3.41
C TRP A 170 -2.86 -11.79 -4.66
N LYS A 171 -3.20 -13.01 -5.07
CA LYS A 171 -2.67 -13.63 -6.30
C LYS A 171 -3.21 -12.92 -7.54
N GLN A 172 -4.51 -12.65 -7.56
CA GLN A 172 -5.16 -11.90 -8.64
C GLN A 172 -4.65 -10.45 -8.70
N ALA A 173 -4.58 -9.77 -7.56
CA ALA A 173 -4.05 -8.40 -7.47
C ALA A 173 -2.58 -8.29 -7.94
N ASN A 174 -1.81 -9.39 -7.91
CA ASN A 174 -0.41 -9.46 -8.35
C ASN A 174 -0.21 -10.39 -9.55
N GLU A 175 -1.19 -10.54 -10.42
CA GLU A 175 -1.19 -11.48 -11.55
C GLU A 175 0.08 -11.34 -12.43
N THR A 176 0.48 -10.11 -12.75
CA THR A 176 1.69 -9.84 -13.54
C THR A 176 2.95 -10.38 -12.86
N LEU A 177 3.07 -10.20 -11.55
CA LEU A 177 4.19 -10.72 -10.77
C LEU A 177 4.17 -12.25 -10.71
N MET A 178 2.98 -12.84 -10.57
CA MET A 178 2.79 -14.29 -10.56
C MET A 178 3.13 -14.90 -11.93
N ALA A 179 2.72 -14.26 -13.02
CA ALA A 179 3.07 -14.67 -14.39
C ALA A 179 4.59 -14.61 -14.63
N ALA A 180 5.27 -13.55 -14.19
CA ALA A 180 6.72 -13.43 -14.28
C ALA A 180 7.45 -14.53 -13.49
N ASN A 181 6.99 -14.84 -12.28
CA ASN A 181 7.54 -15.92 -11.46
C ASN A 181 7.31 -17.30 -12.10
N LYS A 182 6.16 -17.55 -12.71
CA LYS A 182 5.86 -18.78 -13.45
C LYS A 182 6.79 -18.94 -14.66
N MET A 183 6.98 -17.88 -15.44
CA MET A 183 7.90 -17.87 -16.57
C MET A 183 9.34 -18.16 -16.12
N ARG A 184 9.80 -17.51 -15.05
CA ARG A 184 11.14 -17.77 -14.47
C ARG A 184 11.31 -19.24 -14.06
N LYS A 185 10.31 -19.83 -13.38
CA LYS A 185 10.34 -21.26 -13.02
C LYS A 185 10.44 -22.16 -14.25
N MET A 186 9.67 -21.88 -15.31
CA MET A 186 9.74 -22.65 -16.56
C MET A 186 11.13 -22.59 -17.20
N ILE A 187 11.75 -21.41 -17.27
CA ILE A 187 13.10 -21.25 -17.82
C ILE A 187 14.10 -22.06 -17.02
N ILE A 188 14.08 -21.95 -15.69
CA ILE A 188 14.99 -22.71 -14.80
C ILE A 188 14.79 -24.21 -15.00
N THR A 189 13.56 -24.69 -15.07
CA THR A 189 13.26 -26.12 -15.28
C THR A 189 13.79 -26.59 -16.63
N PHE A 190 13.59 -25.81 -17.70
CA PHE A 190 14.08 -26.13 -19.04
C PHE A 190 15.61 -26.20 -19.09
N VAL A 191 16.30 -25.20 -18.52
CA VAL A 191 17.76 -25.18 -18.44
C VAL A 191 18.28 -26.35 -17.64
N SER A 192 17.67 -26.67 -16.49
CA SER A 192 18.07 -27.81 -15.65
C SER A 192 17.90 -29.14 -16.38
N LEU A 193 16.78 -29.31 -17.13
CA LEU A 193 16.54 -30.51 -17.95
C LEU A 193 17.58 -30.64 -19.07
N THR A 194 17.92 -29.54 -19.73
CA THR A 194 18.93 -29.51 -20.79
C THR A 194 20.29 -29.90 -20.26
N ILE A 195 20.70 -29.36 -19.10
CA ILE A 195 21.97 -29.73 -18.44
C ILE A 195 22.00 -31.24 -18.09
N LEU A 196 20.89 -31.76 -17.54
CA LEU A 196 20.75 -33.16 -17.20
C LEU A 196 20.89 -34.09 -18.44
N LEU A 197 20.25 -33.68 -19.56
CA LEU A 197 20.39 -34.43 -20.83
C LEU A 197 21.82 -34.42 -21.36
N VAL A 198 22.48 -33.25 -21.38
CA VAL A 198 23.88 -33.15 -21.84
C VAL A 198 24.81 -33.97 -20.94
N ALA A 199 24.63 -33.89 -19.62
CA ALA A 199 25.44 -34.70 -18.68
C ALA A 199 25.17 -36.20 -18.83
N GLY A 200 23.94 -36.62 -19.11
CA GLY A 200 23.54 -38.01 -19.31
C GLY A 200 24.07 -38.63 -20.62
N PHE A 201 24.22 -37.82 -21.68
CA PHE A 201 24.79 -38.27 -22.97
C PHE A 201 26.28 -38.01 -23.12
N GLY A 202 26.90 -37.32 -22.18
CA GLY A 202 28.33 -36.96 -22.17
C GLY A 202 29.23 -37.96 -21.44
N ILE A 203 28.70 -39.14 -21.04
CA ILE A 203 29.45 -40.26 -20.43
C ILE A 203 29.65 -41.36 -21.46
#